data_534296cb31ebfa207ddf978317d3fb28
#
_entry.id   534296cb31ebfa207ddf978317d3fb28
#
_cell.length_a   1.000
_cell.length_b   1.000
_cell.length_c   1.000
_cell.angle_alpha   90.00
_cell.angle_beta   90.00
_cell.angle_gamma   90.00
#
_symmetry.space_group_name_H-M   'P 1'
#
loop_
_entity.id
_entity.type
_entity.pdbx_description
1 polymer ?
#
loop_
_entity_poly.entity_id
_entity_poly.type
_entity_poly.pdbx_seq_one_letter_code
_entity_poly.pdbx_strand_id
1 'polypeptide(L)'
;MTTSTAAIVDEQLTAPVVGVDVGGTKIAAALVSADGGLLGPVAEAPTPAREGAQAVLDAIASSVTTLIDTGAPAARRVRLAPVAVGIGSAGVIDAGRGVVASATDTITGWPGTDIAGGVARRLLAAGVASQDLLVHVDNDVNAYAAGEAWIGAGAGAGSVLVVAVGTGVGGAVVLDGHVHHGAHFLAGEMGHMPSGTAGSEPCTCGRSGHLEAIAAGPQIARRYREATGAV
;
A
#
# COMPACT_ATOMS: atom_id res chain seq x y z
N MET A 1 32.27 -16.29 -10.06
CA MET A 1 31.60 -15.60 -11.16
C MET A 1 30.38 -14.90 -10.54
N THR A 2 30.56 -13.68 -10.10
CA THR A 2 29.53 -12.84 -9.48
C THR A 2 28.88 -12.06 -10.61
N THR A 3 27.76 -12.56 -11.15
CA THR A 3 26.92 -11.81 -12.08
C THR A 3 26.22 -10.70 -11.26
N SER A 4 26.59 -9.49 -11.61
CA SER A 4 26.19 -8.24 -10.95
C SER A 4 24.67 -8.08 -10.96
N THR A 5 24.07 -8.14 -9.77
CA THR A 5 22.67 -7.78 -9.51
C THR A 5 22.35 -6.33 -9.91
N ALA A 6 23.36 -5.47 -10.01
CA ALA A 6 23.22 -4.07 -10.41
C ALA A 6 22.84 -3.85 -11.88
N ALA A 7 23.23 -4.75 -12.78
CA ALA A 7 22.93 -4.61 -14.21
C ALA A 7 21.48 -4.96 -14.56
N ILE A 8 20.83 -5.82 -13.75
CA ILE A 8 19.44 -6.21 -13.96
C ILE A 8 18.49 -5.08 -13.53
N VAL A 9 18.88 -4.28 -12.52
CA VAL A 9 18.08 -3.16 -12.00
C VAL A 9 17.98 -2.01 -13.00
N ASP A 10 19.02 -1.76 -13.79
CA ASP A 10 19.10 -0.57 -14.66
C ASP A 10 18.27 -0.74 -15.96
N GLU A 11 18.11 -1.94 -16.49
CA GLU A 11 17.32 -2.19 -17.71
C GLU A 11 15.81 -2.34 -17.43
N GLN A 12 15.43 -2.74 -16.20
CA GLN A 12 14.04 -2.86 -15.77
C GLN A 12 13.42 -1.53 -15.33
N LEU A 13 14.23 -0.54 -14.93
CA LEU A 13 13.77 0.78 -14.46
C LEU A 13 13.26 1.71 -15.58
N THR A 14 13.41 1.34 -16.85
CA THR A 14 12.91 2.16 -17.97
C THR A 14 11.47 1.86 -18.36
N ALA A 15 10.92 0.73 -17.91
CA ALA A 15 9.55 0.35 -18.22
C ALA A 15 8.58 0.87 -17.14
N PRO A 16 7.35 1.27 -17.53
CA PRO A 16 6.34 1.71 -16.57
C PRO A 16 5.92 0.56 -15.65
N VAL A 17 5.58 0.92 -14.42
CA VAL A 17 5.03 0.01 -13.41
C VAL A 17 3.58 0.36 -13.11
N VAL A 18 2.81 -0.59 -12.58
CA VAL A 18 1.48 -0.32 -12.05
C VAL A 18 1.59 -0.16 -10.54
N GLY A 19 1.18 1.00 -10.03
CA GLY A 19 0.94 1.22 -8.61
C GLY A 19 -0.52 0.94 -8.26
N VAL A 20 -0.76 0.22 -7.16
CA VAL A 20 -2.10 -0.09 -6.65
C VAL A 20 -2.17 0.24 -5.17
N ASP A 21 -3.20 0.98 -4.77
CA ASP A 21 -3.57 1.23 -3.37
C ASP A 21 -4.86 0.49 -3.04
N VAL A 22 -4.80 -0.39 -2.04
CA VAL A 22 -5.91 -1.25 -1.61
C VAL A 22 -6.41 -0.81 -0.24
N GLY A 23 -7.38 0.09 -0.25
CA GLY A 23 -8.11 0.47 0.96
C GLY A 23 -9.32 -0.43 1.24
N GLY A 24 -9.93 -0.27 2.42
CA GLY A 24 -11.12 -1.04 2.81
C GLY A 24 -12.39 -0.73 2.00
N THR A 25 -12.43 0.38 1.27
CA THR A 25 -13.61 0.84 0.51
C THR A 25 -13.33 1.05 -0.97
N LYS A 26 -12.07 1.32 -1.31
CA LYS A 26 -11.65 1.70 -2.66
C LYS A 26 -10.31 1.06 -2.98
N ILE A 27 -10.17 0.61 -4.23
CA ILE A 27 -8.91 0.25 -4.87
C ILE A 27 -8.61 1.36 -5.88
N ALA A 28 -7.42 1.95 -5.80
CA ALA A 28 -6.93 2.91 -6.78
C ALA A 28 -5.70 2.34 -7.49
N ALA A 29 -5.62 2.51 -8.81
CA ALA A 29 -4.51 1.99 -9.60
C ALA A 29 -4.08 2.99 -10.68
N ALA A 30 -2.78 3.08 -10.94
CA ALA A 30 -2.22 3.99 -11.92
C ALA A 30 -0.97 3.40 -12.59
N LEU A 31 -0.72 3.81 -13.84
CA LEU A 31 0.56 3.60 -14.50
C LEU A 31 1.53 4.70 -14.07
N VAL A 32 2.74 4.30 -13.69
CA VAL A 32 3.79 5.17 -13.18
C VAL A 32 5.06 4.96 -14.00
N SER A 33 5.66 6.06 -14.45
CA SER A 33 6.95 6.06 -15.14
C SER A 33 8.12 5.83 -14.16
N ALA A 34 9.31 5.57 -14.72
CA ALA A 34 10.52 5.33 -13.94
C ALA A 34 10.96 6.54 -13.06
N ASP A 35 10.51 7.75 -13.39
CA ASP A 35 10.76 8.98 -12.63
C ASP A 35 9.60 9.32 -11.64
N GLY A 36 8.61 8.43 -11.51
CA GLY A 36 7.47 8.58 -10.60
C GLY A 36 6.30 9.38 -11.15
N GLY A 37 6.35 9.81 -12.41
CA GLY A 37 5.24 10.52 -13.06
C GLY A 37 4.06 9.61 -13.39
N LEU A 38 2.82 10.13 -13.23
CA LEU A 38 1.64 9.41 -13.69
C LEU A 38 1.55 9.42 -15.21
N LEU A 39 1.38 8.25 -15.84
CA LEU A 39 1.26 8.09 -17.29
C LEU A 39 -0.20 8.13 -17.78
N GLY A 40 -1.12 8.46 -16.93
CA GLY A 40 -2.54 8.56 -17.24
C GLY A 40 -3.39 8.84 -16.01
N PRO A 41 -4.71 8.76 -16.12
CA PRO A 41 -5.60 8.93 -14.97
C PRO A 41 -5.47 7.78 -13.99
N VAL A 42 -5.74 8.06 -12.71
CA VAL A 42 -5.93 7.02 -11.68
C VAL A 42 -7.27 6.34 -11.94
N ALA A 43 -7.24 5.03 -12.08
CA ALA A 43 -8.46 4.21 -12.12
C ALA A 43 -8.90 3.86 -10.70
N GLU A 44 -10.19 3.99 -10.42
CA GLU A 44 -10.75 3.69 -9.11
C GLU A 44 -11.86 2.65 -9.23
N ALA A 45 -11.89 1.71 -8.29
CA ALA A 45 -12.93 0.70 -8.17
C ALA A 45 -13.31 0.49 -6.69
N PRO A 46 -14.55 0.10 -6.37
CA PRO A 46 -14.91 -0.26 -5.00
C PRO A 46 -14.17 -1.53 -4.56
N THR A 47 -13.74 -1.56 -3.28
CA THR A 47 -13.18 -2.78 -2.69
C THR A 47 -14.31 -3.71 -2.26
N PRO A 48 -14.41 -4.95 -2.78
CA PRO A 48 -15.42 -5.93 -2.34
C PRO A 48 -15.01 -6.56 -1.00
N ALA A 49 -14.78 -5.72 0.01
CA ALA A 49 -14.17 -6.10 1.28
C ALA A 49 -14.96 -7.17 2.07
N ARG A 50 -16.29 -7.17 1.91
CA ARG A 50 -17.18 -8.14 2.59
C ARG A 50 -17.32 -9.46 1.84
N GLU A 51 -16.96 -9.50 0.55
CA GLU A 51 -17.01 -10.68 -0.29
C GLU A 51 -15.79 -11.59 -0.10
N GLY A 52 -14.82 -11.12 0.66
CA GLY A 52 -13.66 -11.89 1.08
C GLY A 52 -12.41 -11.67 0.22
N ALA A 53 -11.31 -12.23 0.70
CA ALA A 53 -9.98 -12.02 0.14
C ALA A 53 -9.88 -12.33 -1.37
N GLN A 54 -10.55 -13.38 -1.84
CA GLN A 54 -10.47 -13.78 -3.26
C GLN A 54 -11.14 -12.73 -4.17
N ALA A 55 -12.28 -12.18 -3.77
CA ALA A 55 -12.95 -11.11 -4.51
C ALA A 55 -12.10 -9.83 -4.56
N VAL A 56 -11.38 -9.51 -3.48
CA VAL A 56 -10.44 -8.37 -3.47
C VAL A 56 -9.27 -8.62 -4.43
N LEU A 57 -8.70 -9.82 -4.46
CA LEU A 57 -7.63 -10.18 -5.42
C LEU A 57 -8.13 -10.10 -6.88
N ASP A 58 -9.37 -10.52 -7.14
CA ASP A 58 -10.01 -10.39 -8.46
C ASP A 58 -10.18 -8.92 -8.86
N ALA A 59 -10.63 -8.07 -7.93
CA ALA A 59 -10.80 -6.63 -8.16
C ALA A 59 -9.45 -5.92 -8.43
N ILE A 60 -8.38 -6.28 -7.68
CA ILE A 60 -7.02 -5.77 -7.94
C ILE A 60 -6.58 -6.14 -9.36
N ALA A 61 -6.65 -7.42 -9.71
CA ALA A 61 -6.23 -7.89 -11.03
C ALA A 61 -7.06 -7.26 -12.16
N SER A 62 -8.36 -7.09 -11.97
CA SER A 62 -9.25 -6.41 -12.92
C SER A 62 -8.85 -4.94 -13.10
N SER A 63 -8.54 -4.22 -12.02
CA SER A 63 -8.10 -2.83 -12.09
C SER A 63 -6.79 -2.69 -12.87
N VAL A 64 -5.82 -3.58 -12.63
CA VAL A 64 -4.56 -3.63 -13.37
C VAL A 64 -4.80 -3.94 -14.86
N THR A 65 -5.61 -4.94 -15.16
CA THR A 65 -5.96 -5.33 -16.55
C THR A 65 -6.62 -4.17 -17.29
N THR A 66 -7.59 -3.52 -16.67
CA THR A 66 -8.29 -2.37 -17.25
C THR A 66 -7.33 -1.22 -17.57
N LEU A 67 -6.38 -0.93 -16.68
CA LEU A 67 -5.35 0.10 -16.90
C LEU A 67 -4.47 -0.22 -18.11
N ILE A 68 -4.06 -1.49 -18.26
CA ILE A 68 -3.24 -1.93 -19.37
C ILE A 68 -4.00 -1.83 -20.69
N ASP A 69 -5.28 -2.25 -20.72
CA ASP A 69 -6.13 -2.26 -21.92
C ASP A 69 -6.58 -0.86 -22.33
N THR A 70 -6.91 0.01 -21.35
CA THR A 70 -7.43 1.36 -21.59
C THR A 70 -6.36 2.44 -21.51
N GLY A 71 -5.18 2.09 -21.04
CA GLY A 71 -4.07 3.00 -20.74
C GLY A 71 -3.74 3.92 -21.91
N ALA A 72 -3.19 5.07 -21.55
CA ALA A 72 -2.87 6.19 -22.44
C ALA A 72 -2.24 5.75 -23.78
N PRO A 73 -2.35 6.55 -24.84
CA PRO A 73 -1.76 6.26 -26.17
C PRO A 73 -0.28 5.86 -26.14
N ALA A 74 0.44 6.25 -25.08
CA ALA A 74 1.81 5.84 -24.82
C ALA A 74 1.92 4.34 -24.46
N ALA A 75 1.01 3.79 -23.67
CA ALA A 75 0.99 2.37 -23.32
C ALA A 75 0.52 1.48 -24.50
N ARG A 76 -0.35 2.00 -25.36
CA ARG A 76 -0.78 1.31 -26.60
C ARG A 76 0.32 1.24 -27.67
N ARG A 77 1.28 2.16 -27.68
CA ARG A 77 2.39 2.16 -28.66
C ARG A 77 3.45 1.13 -28.35
N VAL A 78 3.56 0.74 -27.11
CA VAL A 78 4.38 -0.39 -26.68
C VAL A 78 3.40 -1.38 -26.06
N ARG A 79 3.34 -2.60 -26.56
CA ARG A 79 2.68 -3.73 -25.88
C ARG A 79 3.51 -4.06 -24.63
N LEU A 80 3.51 -3.14 -23.68
CA LEU A 80 4.21 -3.30 -22.42
C LEU A 80 3.27 -4.04 -21.47
N ALA A 81 3.42 -5.35 -21.40
CA ALA A 81 3.10 -6.03 -20.16
C ALA A 81 3.86 -5.27 -19.06
N PRO A 82 3.22 -4.88 -17.95
CA PRO A 82 3.91 -4.20 -16.86
C PRO A 82 5.04 -5.12 -16.38
N VAL A 83 6.22 -4.54 -16.18
CA VAL A 83 7.39 -5.28 -15.69
C VAL A 83 7.20 -5.55 -14.18
N ALA A 84 6.45 -4.68 -13.51
CA ALA A 84 6.17 -4.83 -12.09
C ALA A 84 4.82 -4.23 -11.71
N VAL A 85 4.24 -4.75 -10.62
CA VAL A 85 3.09 -4.20 -9.91
C VAL A 85 3.49 -3.97 -8.46
N GLY A 86 3.41 -2.72 -7.99
CA GLY A 86 3.57 -2.36 -6.59
C GLY A 86 2.20 -2.19 -5.94
N ILE A 87 1.97 -2.83 -4.80
CA ILE A 87 0.69 -2.81 -4.10
C ILE A 87 0.89 -2.31 -2.67
N GLY A 88 0.26 -1.18 -2.33
CA GLY A 88 0.04 -0.74 -0.95
C GLY A 88 -1.26 -1.34 -0.44
N SER A 89 -1.25 -1.98 0.72
CA SER A 89 -2.44 -2.62 1.29
C SER A 89 -2.58 -2.36 2.78
N ALA A 90 -3.82 -2.20 3.22
CA ALA A 90 -4.12 -2.17 4.65
C ALA A 90 -3.72 -3.48 5.34
N GLY A 91 -3.23 -3.38 6.58
CA GLY A 91 -2.78 -4.49 7.41
C GLY A 91 -1.26 -4.56 7.53
N VAL A 92 -0.78 -5.47 8.36
CA VAL A 92 0.63 -5.79 8.52
C VAL A 92 1.05 -6.75 7.43
N ILE A 93 2.01 -6.35 6.62
CA ILE A 93 2.44 -7.11 5.44
C ILE A 93 3.83 -7.70 5.67
N ASP A 94 3.97 -8.99 5.44
CA ASP A 94 5.25 -9.62 5.18
C ASP A 94 5.69 -9.25 3.76
N ALA A 95 6.38 -8.11 3.62
CA ALA A 95 6.77 -7.59 2.32
C ALA A 95 7.72 -8.52 1.56
N GLY A 96 8.52 -9.34 2.26
CA GLY A 96 9.39 -10.33 1.64
C GLY A 96 8.65 -11.47 0.95
N ARG A 97 7.41 -11.76 1.38
CA ARG A 97 6.56 -12.82 0.81
C ARG A 97 5.33 -12.28 0.08
N GLY A 98 5.00 -11.01 0.25
CA GLY A 98 3.78 -10.41 -0.28
C GLY A 98 2.49 -10.98 0.35
N VAL A 99 2.54 -11.32 1.65
CA VAL A 99 1.47 -11.98 2.40
C VAL A 99 0.99 -11.08 3.53
N VAL A 100 -0.31 -11.05 3.78
CA VAL A 100 -0.90 -10.37 4.94
C VAL A 100 -0.58 -11.15 6.21
N ALA A 101 0.29 -10.62 7.06
CA ALA A 101 0.65 -11.25 8.33
C ALA A 101 -0.48 -11.10 9.36
N SER A 102 -1.08 -9.91 9.43
CA SER A 102 -2.28 -9.63 10.25
C SER A 102 -3.03 -8.41 9.72
N ALA A 103 -4.32 -8.34 9.99
CA ALA A 103 -5.15 -7.19 9.66
C ALA A 103 -6.34 -7.10 10.62
N THR A 104 -6.97 -5.93 10.66
CA THR A 104 -8.30 -5.76 11.26
C THR A 104 -9.38 -6.36 10.35
N ASP A 105 -10.62 -6.47 10.85
CA ASP A 105 -11.76 -7.06 10.11
C ASP A 105 -12.29 -6.16 8.96
N THR A 106 -11.49 -5.23 8.47
CA THR A 106 -11.85 -4.32 7.36
C THR A 106 -12.12 -5.09 6.08
N ILE A 107 -11.32 -6.13 5.79
CA ILE A 107 -11.51 -7.05 4.68
C ILE A 107 -11.69 -8.46 5.24
N THR A 108 -12.79 -9.11 4.89
CA THR A 108 -13.11 -10.46 5.39
C THR A 108 -12.07 -11.47 4.93
N GLY A 109 -11.47 -12.19 5.89
CA GLY A 109 -10.48 -13.24 5.60
C GLY A 109 -9.15 -12.74 5.02
N TRP A 110 -8.80 -11.47 5.30
CA TRP A 110 -7.57 -10.86 4.78
C TRP A 110 -6.29 -11.45 5.38
N PRO A 111 -6.18 -11.71 6.70
CA PRO A 111 -4.99 -12.34 7.27
C PRO A 111 -4.65 -13.68 6.60
N GLY A 112 -3.36 -13.87 6.30
CA GLY A 112 -2.86 -15.06 5.59
C GLY A 112 -2.99 -15.03 4.07
N THR A 113 -3.60 -13.98 3.50
CA THR A 113 -3.76 -13.84 2.04
C THR A 113 -2.42 -13.62 1.36
N ASP A 114 -2.08 -14.48 0.40
CA ASP A 114 -0.97 -14.32 -0.54
C ASP A 114 -1.40 -13.32 -1.63
N ILE A 115 -1.15 -12.03 -1.39
CA ILE A 115 -1.52 -10.98 -2.35
C ILE A 115 -0.63 -11.07 -3.59
N ALA A 116 0.68 -11.15 -3.40
CA ALA A 116 1.64 -11.15 -4.51
C ALA A 116 1.38 -12.29 -5.49
N GLY A 117 1.39 -13.53 -5.00
CA GLY A 117 1.13 -14.70 -5.83
C GLY A 117 -0.31 -14.76 -6.35
N GLY A 118 -1.28 -14.33 -5.54
CA GLY A 118 -2.68 -14.29 -5.92
C GLY A 118 -2.96 -13.35 -7.09
N VAL A 119 -2.37 -12.16 -7.09
CA VAL A 119 -2.49 -11.18 -8.18
C VAL A 119 -1.68 -11.63 -9.40
N ALA A 120 -0.43 -12.08 -9.21
CA ALA A 120 0.40 -12.56 -10.33
C ALA A 120 -0.29 -13.67 -11.12
N ARG A 121 -0.86 -14.68 -10.44
CA ARG A 121 -1.59 -15.78 -11.11
C ARG A 121 -2.77 -15.30 -11.94
N ARG A 122 -3.52 -14.31 -11.45
CA ARG A 122 -4.68 -13.73 -12.15
C ARG A 122 -4.28 -12.95 -13.39
N LEU A 123 -3.24 -12.13 -13.28
CA LEU A 123 -2.74 -11.34 -14.41
C LEU A 123 -2.12 -12.24 -15.50
N LEU A 124 -1.44 -13.31 -15.09
CA LEU A 124 -0.93 -14.32 -16.01
C LEU A 124 -2.07 -15.05 -16.74
N ALA A 125 -3.11 -15.47 -16.00
CA ALA A 125 -4.30 -16.13 -16.56
C ALA A 125 -5.09 -15.22 -17.51
N ALA A 126 -5.11 -13.90 -17.26
CA ALA A 126 -5.69 -12.89 -18.13
C ALA A 126 -4.85 -12.59 -19.38
N GLY A 127 -3.62 -13.12 -19.48
CA GLY A 127 -2.71 -12.88 -20.61
C GLY A 127 -2.14 -11.46 -20.67
N VAL A 128 -2.23 -10.69 -19.58
CA VAL A 128 -1.73 -9.32 -19.50
C VAL A 128 -0.35 -9.20 -18.84
N ALA A 129 0.18 -10.31 -18.36
CA ALA A 129 1.49 -10.39 -17.72
C ALA A 129 2.30 -11.59 -18.23
N SER A 130 3.63 -11.49 -18.12
CA SER A 130 4.55 -12.63 -18.34
C SER A 130 4.79 -13.37 -17.01
N GLN A 131 5.48 -14.51 -17.08
CA GLN A 131 5.92 -15.26 -15.91
C GLN A 131 6.96 -14.52 -15.06
N ASP A 132 7.63 -13.51 -15.66
CA ASP A 132 8.65 -12.70 -15.01
C ASP A 132 8.08 -11.45 -14.33
N LEU A 133 6.73 -11.33 -14.25
CA LEU A 133 6.08 -10.22 -13.57
C LEU A 133 6.49 -10.16 -12.10
N LEU A 134 7.05 -9.04 -11.68
CA LEU A 134 7.32 -8.77 -10.28
C LEU A 134 6.06 -8.16 -9.64
N VAL A 135 5.59 -8.75 -8.55
CA VAL A 135 4.53 -8.17 -7.71
C VAL A 135 5.12 -7.94 -6.32
N HIS A 136 5.28 -6.69 -5.96
CA HIS A 136 5.72 -6.29 -4.63
C HIS A 136 4.53 -5.77 -3.82
N VAL A 137 4.43 -6.17 -2.57
CA VAL A 137 3.34 -5.76 -1.67
C VAL A 137 3.93 -5.23 -0.39
N ASP A 138 3.43 -4.08 0.06
CA ASP A 138 3.77 -3.52 1.36
C ASP A 138 2.51 -2.97 2.06
N ASN A 139 2.66 -2.58 3.32
CA ASN A 139 1.64 -1.79 3.99
C ASN A 139 1.44 -0.45 3.25
N ASP A 140 0.22 0.08 3.24
CA ASP A 140 -0.16 1.31 2.55
C ASP A 140 0.69 2.52 2.99
N VAL A 141 0.92 2.70 4.30
CA VAL A 141 1.76 3.79 4.83
C VAL A 141 3.23 3.58 4.50
N ASN A 142 3.71 2.34 4.49
CA ASN A 142 5.07 2.00 4.06
C ASN A 142 5.27 2.32 2.58
N ALA A 143 4.32 1.94 1.71
CA ALA A 143 4.36 2.25 0.29
C ALA A 143 4.33 3.76 0.04
N TYR A 144 3.49 4.49 0.79
CA TYR A 144 3.46 5.95 0.75
C TYR A 144 4.80 6.56 1.17
N ALA A 145 5.40 6.07 2.27
CA ALA A 145 6.68 6.54 2.77
C ALA A 145 7.85 6.27 1.80
N ALA A 146 7.81 5.13 1.11
CA ALA A 146 8.77 4.83 0.06
C ALA A 146 8.69 5.86 -1.09
N GLY A 147 7.48 6.23 -1.50
CA GLY A 147 7.24 7.28 -2.49
C GLY A 147 7.75 8.65 -2.04
N GLU A 148 7.45 9.05 -0.80
CA GLU A 148 7.92 10.31 -0.22
C GLU A 148 9.45 10.38 -0.09
N ALA A 149 10.09 9.28 0.24
CA ALA A 149 11.54 9.20 0.31
C ALA A 149 12.19 9.18 -1.09
N TRP A 150 11.50 8.65 -2.09
CA TRP A 150 12.00 8.58 -3.47
C TRP A 150 11.93 9.93 -4.18
N ILE A 151 10.73 10.51 -4.31
CA ILE A 151 10.48 11.72 -5.12
C ILE A 151 9.69 12.80 -4.39
N GLY A 152 9.28 12.56 -3.15
CA GLY A 152 8.48 13.46 -2.34
C GLY A 152 9.28 14.34 -1.39
N ALA A 153 8.64 14.75 -0.30
CA ALA A 153 9.21 15.66 0.71
C ALA A 153 10.42 15.07 1.46
N GLY A 154 10.57 13.75 1.47
CA GLY A 154 11.70 13.03 2.08
C GLY A 154 12.86 12.76 1.14
N ALA A 155 12.79 13.17 -0.14
CA ALA A 155 13.82 12.85 -1.12
C ALA A 155 15.20 13.39 -0.72
N GLY A 156 16.20 12.52 -0.74
CA GLY A 156 17.58 12.84 -0.36
C GLY A 156 17.85 12.89 1.13
N ALA A 157 16.86 12.69 2.00
CA ALA A 157 17.07 12.58 3.44
C ALA A 157 17.57 11.16 3.81
N GLY A 158 18.58 11.08 4.68
CA GLY A 158 19.09 9.79 5.17
C GLY A 158 18.11 9.06 6.10
N SER A 159 17.18 9.79 6.72
CA SER A 159 16.14 9.22 7.59
C SER A 159 14.85 10.01 7.40
N VAL A 160 13.75 9.31 7.18
CA VAL A 160 12.40 9.88 7.03
C VAL A 160 11.46 9.18 8.00
N LEU A 161 10.70 9.97 8.73
CA LEU A 161 9.58 9.51 9.51
C LEU A 161 8.30 10.04 8.87
N VAL A 162 7.46 9.15 8.39
CA VAL A 162 6.12 9.49 7.88
C VAL A 162 5.10 9.19 8.97
N VAL A 163 4.19 10.13 9.19
CA VAL A 163 3.03 9.95 10.05
C VAL A 163 1.78 10.27 9.23
N ALA A 164 0.93 9.30 9.06
CA ALA A 164 -0.33 9.44 8.32
C ALA A 164 -1.50 9.48 9.31
N VAL A 165 -2.26 10.58 9.29
CA VAL A 165 -3.46 10.75 10.11
C VAL A 165 -4.68 10.75 9.19
N GLY A 166 -5.48 9.70 9.29
CA GLY A 166 -6.69 9.51 8.49
C GLY A 166 -7.78 8.82 9.31
N THR A 167 -8.36 7.75 8.83
CA THR A 167 -9.30 6.89 9.58
C THR A 167 -8.62 6.28 10.81
N GLY A 168 -7.32 5.97 10.70
CA GLY A 168 -6.43 5.59 11.79
C GLY A 168 -5.24 6.53 11.89
N VAL A 169 -4.24 6.16 12.66
CA VAL A 169 -2.92 6.80 12.72
C VAL A 169 -1.86 5.75 12.37
N GLY A 170 -1.31 5.87 11.18
CA GLY A 170 -0.20 5.05 10.73
C GLY A 170 1.12 5.79 10.75
N GLY A 171 2.20 5.05 10.61
CA GLY A 171 3.54 5.61 10.44
C GLY A 171 4.46 4.65 9.74
N ALA A 172 5.53 5.19 9.17
CA ALA A 172 6.57 4.42 8.53
C ALA A 172 7.93 5.09 8.74
N VAL A 173 8.96 4.27 8.83
CA VAL A 173 10.35 4.71 8.98
C VAL A 173 11.11 4.33 7.73
N VAL A 174 11.79 5.28 7.12
CA VAL A 174 12.70 5.05 6.00
C VAL A 174 14.12 5.42 6.43
N LEU A 175 15.06 4.51 6.25
CA LEU A 175 16.47 4.70 6.57
C LEU A 175 17.29 4.43 5.32
N ASP A 176 18.13 5.39 4.94
CA ASP A 176 18.99 5.31 3.76
C ASP A 176 18.22 4.88 2.48
N GLY A 177 17.02 5.46 2.30
CA GLY A 177 16.13 5.19 1.15
C GLY A 177 15.35 3.86 1.22
N HIS A 178 15.43 3.12 2.33
CA HIS A 178 14.76 1.83 2.48
C HIS A 178 13.75 1.86 3.62
N VAL A 179 12.56 1.35 3.38
CA VAL A 179 11.52 1.19 4.42
C VAL A 179 12.01 0.19 5.46
N HIS A 180 11.96 0.60 6.72
CA HIS A 180 12.34 -0.21 7.87
C HIS A 180 11.11 -0.95 8.40
N HIS A 181 10.96 -2.23 8.06
CA HIS A 181 9.81 -3.04 8.47
C HIS A 181 9.89 -3.57 9.91
N GLY A 182 11.11 -3.65 10.47
CA GLY A 182 11.35 -4.32 11.74
C GLY A 182 11.25 -5.85 11.65
N ALA A 183 11.52 -6.53 12.76
CA ALA A 183 11.58 -8.01 12.79
C ALA A 183 10.21 -8.70 12.60
N HIS A 184 9.12 -7.97 12.84
CA HIS A 184 7.74 -8.48 12.79
C HIS A 184 6.83 -7.61 11.91
N PHE A 185 7.42 -6.83 11.00
CA PHE A 185 6.70 -5.93 10.08
C PHE A 185 5.87 -4.85 10.77
N LEU A 186 6.22 -4.50 12.02
CA LEU A 186 5.50 -3.56 12.88
C LEU A 186 6.26 -2.25 13.13
N ALA A 187 7.40 -2.03 12.47
CA ALA A 187 8.10 -0.77 12.60
C ALA A 187 7.24 0.36 12.02
N GLY A 188 7.15 1.47 12.76
CA GLY A 188 6.31 2.58 12.34
C GLY A 188 4.86 2.57 12.84
N GLU A 189 4.40 1.53 13.54
CA GLU A 189 3.04 1.43 14.11
C GLU A 189 2.79 2.45 15.25
N MET A 190 2.94 3.75 14.91
CA MET A 190 2.91 4.86 15.88
C MET A 190 1.55 5.10 16.48
N GLY A 191 0.49 4.80 15.75
CA GLY A 191 -0.87 4.92 16.26
C GLY A 191 -1.11 4.09 17.50
N HIS A 192 -0.36 3.00 17.64
CA HIS A 192 -0.46 2.09 18.79
C HIS A 192 0.53 2.37 19.93
N MET A 193 1.27 3.47 19.86
CA MET A 193 2.08 3.93 21.00
C MET A 193 1.17 4.36 22.16
N PRO A 194 1.52 4.00 23.41
CA PRO A 194 0.83 4.50 24.58
C PRO A 194 0.92 6.03 24.66
N SER A 195 -0.21 6.67 24.95
CA SER A 195 -0.31 8.12 25.14
C SER A 195 -0.93 8.41 26.50
N GLY A 196 -0.25 9.15 27.35
CA GLY A 196 -0.78 9.57 28.65
C GLY A 196 -2.08 10.37 28.54
N THR A 197 -2.26 11.10 27.43
CA THR A 197 -3.48 11.88 27.16
C THR A 197 -4.66 10.96 26.74
N ALA A 198 -4.38 9.78 26.21
CA ALA A 198 -5.42 8.84 25.80
C ALA A 198 -6.07 8.11 26.99
N GLY A 199 -5.37 8.02 28.14
CA GLY A 199 -5.94 7.39 29.34
C GLY A 199 -6.44 5.97 29.07
N SER A 200 -7.75 5.74 29.29
CA SER A 200 -8.44 4.48 29.04
C SER A 200 -9.25 4.45 27.74
N GLU A 201 -9.08 5.44 26.85
CA GLU A 201 -9.81 5.49 25.57
C GLU A 201 -9.59 4.20 24.77
N PRO A 202 -10.68 3.57 24.29
CA PRO A 202 -10.58 2.32 23.53
C PRO A 202 -9.96 2.57 22.15
N CYS A 203 -9.03 1.70 21.76
CA CYS A 203 -8.42 1.69 20.42
C CYS A 203 -9.05 0.59 19.56
N THR A 204 -9.08 0.80 18.25
CA THR A 204 -9.58 -0.16 17.25
C THR A 204 -8.87 -1.51 17.29
N CYS A 205 -7.63 -1.57 17.80
CA CYS A 205 -6.89 -2.82 17.98
C CYS A 205 -7.37 -3.69 19.17
N GLY A 206 -8.42 -3.30 19.88
CA GLY A 206 -8.97 -4.01 21.04
C GLY A 206 -8.30 -3.68 22.38
N ARG A 207 -7.28 -2.81 22.39
CA ARG A 207 -6.63 -2.30 23.61
C ARG A 207 -7.10 -0.88 23.89
N SER A 208 -6.53 -0.22 24.90
CA SER A 208 -6.82 1.17 25.26
C SER A 208 -5.55 2.00 25.47
N GLY A 209 -5.71 3.33 25.50
CA GLY A 209 -4.61 4.25 25.82
C GLY A 209 -3.65 4.52 24.69
N HIS A 210 -3.97 4.15 23.45
CA HIS A 210 -3.14 4.38 22.29
C HIS A 210 -3.36 5.77 21.67
N LEU A 211 -2.33 6.30 21.00
CA LEU A 211 -2.40 7.59 20.31
C LEU A 211 -3.57 7.64 19.30
N GLU A 212 -3.79 6.60 18.55
CA GLU A 212 -4.88 6.49 17.57
C GLU A 212 -6.25 6.72 18.21
N ALA A 213 -6.48 6.24 19.44
CA ALA A 213 -7.73 6.39 20.16
C ALA A 213 -8.15 7.87 20.37
N ILE A 214 -7.22 8.81 20.20
CA ILE A 214 -7.49 10.25 20.40
C ILE A 214 -7.11 11.11 19.20
N ALA A 215 -6.25 10.63 18.30
CA ALA A 215 -5.66 11.42 17.22
C ALA A 215 -6.11 10.99 15.82
N ALA A 216 -6.82 9.86 15.66
CA ALA A 216 -7.43 9.52 14.38
C ALA A 216 -8.58 10.47 14.03
N GLY A 217 -8.83 10.71 12.75
CA GLY A 217 -9.84 11.64 12.27
C GLY A 217 -11.23 11.47 12.91
N PRO A 218 -11.81 10.24 12.94
CA PRO A 218 -13.07 9.99 13.62
C PRO A 218 -13.03 10.31 15.13
N GLN A 219 -11.91 10.06 15.79
CA GLN A 219 -11.74 10.34 17.21
C GLN A 219 -11.61 11.84 17.50
N ILE A 220 -10.90 12.56 16.64
CA ILE A 220 -10.85 14.03 16.73
C ILE A 220 -12.25 14.61 16.57
N ALA A 221 -13.01 14.17 15.56
CA ALA A 221 -14.38 14.63 15.33
C ALA A 221 -15.32 14.29 16.51
N ARG A 222 -15.20 13.08 17.07
CA ARG A 222 -15.96 12.70 18.27
C ARG A 222 -15.65 13.61 19.44
N ARG A 223 -14.37 13.77 19.78
CA ARG A 223 -13.92 14.60 20.92
C ARG A 223 -14.30 16.07 20.74
N TYR A 224 -14.26 16.58 19.53
CA TYR A 224 -14.72 17.94 19.24
C TYR A 224 -16.22 18.09 19.56
N ARG A 225 -17.04 17.15 19.11
CA ARG A 225 -18.49 17.16 19.41
C ARG A 225 -18.77 17.07 20.91
N GLU A 226 -18.10 16.20 21.62
CA GLU A 226 -18.21 16.04 23.07
C GLU A 226 -17.84 17.35 23.82
N ALA A 227 -16.79 18.03 23.38
CA ALA A 227 -16.31 19.27 24.01
C ALA A 227 -17.17 20.48 23.71
N THR A 228 -17.82 20.53 22.53
CA THR A 228 -18.51 21.74 22.05
C THR A 228 -20.04 21.60 22.02
N GLY A 229 -20.57 20.40 22.12
CA GLY A 229 -21.99 20.10 21.90
C GLY A 229 -22.42 20.24 20.43
N ALA A 230 -21.46 20.35 19.49
CA ALA A 230 -21.77 20.42 18.06
C ALA A 230 -22.36 19.09 17.55
N VAL A 231 -23.34 19.17 16.65
CA VAL A 231 -24.04 18.03 16.02
C VAL A 231 -23.36 17.65 14.69
#